data_a3b906637d79fdeae40594b41ae8d70d
#
_entry.id   a3b906637d79fdeae40594b41ae8d70d
#
_cell.length_a   1.000
_cell.length_b   1.000
_cell.length_c   1.000
_cell.angle_alpha   90.00
_cell.angle_beta   90.00
_cell.angle_gamma   90.00
#
_symmetry.space_group_name_H-M   'P 1'
#
loop_
_entity.id
_entity.type
_entity.pdbx_description
1 polymer ?
#
loop_
_entity_poly.entity_id
_entity_poly.type
_entity_poly.pdbx_seq_one_letter_code
_entity_poly.pdbx_strand_id
1 'polypeptide(L)' 'WSQQDIVLEFKIYNERKESNIDEAADAALKQIYEKRYKEELIQRGVSEDRIYCYGVAFKGKQ' A
#
# COMPACT_ATOMS: atom_id res chain seq x y z
N TRP A 1 -12.50 -15.36 16.46
CA TRP A 1 -12.23 -14.79 15.13
C TRP A 1 -11.32 -13.61 15.26
N SER A 2 -10.19 -13.65 14.60
CA SER A 2 -9.38 -12.45 14.44
C SER A 2 -9.77 -11.81 13.12
N GLN A 3 -10.23 -10.56 13.18
CA GLN A 3 -10.47 -9.79 11.98
C GLN A 3 -9.16 -9.12 11.56
N GLN A 4 -8.90 -9.15 10.27
CA GLN A 4 -7.74 -8.49 9.69
C GLN A 4 -8.22 -7.35 8.81
N ASP A 5 -7.56 -6.20 8.96
CA ASP A 5 -7.80 -5.05 8.12
C ASP A 5 -6.66 -4.90 7.13
N ILE A 6 -6.99 -4.88 5.86
CA ILE A 6 -6.01 -4.83 4.80
C ILE A 6 -6.10 -3.48 4.10
N VAL A 7 -4.96 -2.81 4.01
CA VAL A 7 -4.83 -1.56 3.26
C VAL A 7 -4.06 -1.86 1.99
N LEU A 8 -4.69 -1.59 0.85
CA LEU A 8 -4.07 -1.82 -0.46
C LEU A 8 -3.93 -0.49 -1.19
N GLU A 9 -2.77 -0.29 -1.78
CA GLU A 9 -2.54 0.82 -2.69
C GLU A 9 -2.05 0.27 -4.01
N PHE A 10 -2.70 0.67 -5.09
CA PHE A 10 -2.35 0.22 -6.43
C PHE A 10 -1.62 1.31 -7.17
N LYS A 11 -0.61 0.92 -7.93
CA LYS A 11 0.14 1.85 -8.74
C LYS A 11 0.45 1.23 -10.10
N ILE A 12 0.28 2.00 -11.17
CA ILE A 12 0.69 1.59 -12.50
C ILE A 12 2.19 1.81 -12.63
N TYR A 13 2.90 0.77 -13.02
CA TYR A 13 4.33 0.84 -13.25
C TYR A 13 4.61 1.79 -14.44
N ASN A 14 5.47 2.76 -14.20
CA ASN A 14 5.88 3.73 -15.21
C ASN A 14 7.37 3.56 -15.50
N GLU A 15 7.68 3.00 -16.66
CA GLU A 15 9.05 2.71 -17.06
C GLU A 15 9.94 3.95 -17.13
N ARG A 16 9.37 5.13 -17.29
CA ARG A 16 10.12 6.38 -17.34
C ARG A 16 10.55 6.87 -15.97
N LYS A 17 9.80 6.53 -14.94
CA LYS A 17 10.03 7.03 -13.58
C LYS A 17 10.64 5.98 -12.67
N GLU A 18 10.33 4.72 -12.87
CA GLU A 18 10.80 3.64 -12.03
C GLU A 18 11.73 2.72 -12.81
N SER A 19 12.78 2.24 -12.15
CA SER A 19 13.74 1.33 -12.76
C SER A 19 13.15 -0.06 -12.99
N ASN A 20 12.23 -0.48 -12.12
CA ASN A 20 11.61 -1.79 -12.19
C ASN A 20 10.27 -1.78 -11.47
N ILE A 21 9.51 -2.86 -11.63
CA ILE A 21 8.17 -2.96 -11.05
C ILE A 21 8.19 -3.04 -9.52
N ASP A 22 9.25 -3.59 -8.94
CA ASP A 22 9.38 -3.65 -7.49
C ASP A 22 9.51 -2.25 -6.90
N GLU A 23 10.21 -1.36 -7.58
CA GLU A 23 10.30 0.04 -7.16
C GLU A 23 8.94 0.72 -7.17
N ALA A 24 8.11 0.41 -8.16
CA ALA A 24 6.75 0.95 -8.21
C ALA A 24 5.90 0.41 -7.05
N ALA A 25 6.04 -0.86 -6.71
CA ALA A 25 5.32 -1.45 -5.58
C ALA A 25 5.76 -0.81 -4.26
N ASP A 26 7.06 -0.56 -4.10
CA ASP A 26 7.59 0.12 -2.92
C ASP A 26 7.05 1.55 -2.82
N ALA A 27 6.93 2.24 -3.94
CA ALA A 27 6.36 3.59 -3.94
C ALA A 27 4.89 3.58 -3.56
N ALA A 28 4.14 2.57 -3.99
CA ALA A 28 2.75 2.41 -3.59
C ALA A 28 2.62 2.18 -2.09
N LEU A 29 3.46 1.31 -1.53
CA LEU A 29 3.48 1.05 -0.10
C LEU A 29 3.83 2.32 0.69
N LYS A 30 4.80 3.08 0.19
CA LYS A 30 5.18 4.34 0.81
C LYS A 30 4.01 5.32 0.86
N GLN A 31 3.18 5.35 -0.18
CA GLN A 31 1.99 6.21 -0.19
C GLN A 31 1.01 5.85 0.91
N ILE A 32 0.87 4.58 1.24
CA ILE A 32 0.01 4.16 2.36
C ILE A 32 0.48 4.82 3.65
N TYR A 33 1.78 4.80 3.90
CA TYR A 33 2.34 5.41 5.11
C TYR A 33 2.22 6.93 5.08
N GLU A 34 2.45 7.55 3.95
CA GLU A 34 2.35 9.01 3.82
C GLU A 34 0.93 9.52 4.03
N LYS A 35 -0.07 8.76 3.59
CA LYS A 35 -1.48 9.11 3.76
C LYS A 35 -2.04 8.74 5.13
N ARG A 36 -1.24 8.07 5.94
CA ARG A 36 -1.59 7.70 7.32
C ARG A 36 -2.85 6.87 7.47
N TYR A 37 -3.12 6.02 6.51
CA TYR A 37 -4.28 5.13 6.60
C TYR A 37 -4.22 4.23 7.83
N LYS A 38 -3.03 3.73 8.16
CA LYS A 38 -2.85 2.85 9.30
C LYS A 38 -3.15 3.57 10.61
N GLU A 39 -2.65 4.78 10.78
CA GLU A 39 -2.89 5.58 11.97
C GLU A 39 -4.37 5.90 12.15
N GLU A 40 -5.06 6.15 11.04
CA GLU A 40 -6.49 6.42 11.08
C GLU A 40 -7.27 5.21 11.58
N LEU A 41 -6.91 4.01 11.13
CA LEU A 41 -7.53 2.78 11.60
C LEU A 41 -7.27 2.55 13.09
N ILE A 42 -6.05 2.83 13.55
CA ILE A 42 -5.70 2.70 14.96
C ILE A 42 -6.56 3.65 15.80
N GLN A 43 -6.78 4.86 15.34
CA GLN A 43 -7.62 5.82 16.04
C GLN A 43 -9.08 5.36 16.14
N ARG A 44 -9.53 4.55 15.19
CA ARG A 44 -10.87 3.97 15.21
C ARG A 44 -10.98 2.72 16.07
N GLY A 45 -9.89 2.33 16.73
CA GLY A 45 -9.89 1.20 17.63
C GLY A 45 -9.40 -0.11 17.05
N VAL A 46 -8.84 -0.09 15.84
CA VAL A 46 -8.27 -1.28 15.22
C VAL A 46 -6.87 -1.53 15.80
N SER A 47 -6.62 -2.75 16.24
CA SER A 47 -5.32 -3.13 16.78
C SER A 47 -4.25 -3.12 15.68
N GLU A 48 -3.09 -2.54 15.96
CA GLU A 48 -2.01 -2.42 14.99
C GLU A 48 -1.58 -3.77 14.41
N ASP A 49 -1.55 -4.81 15.22
CA ASP A 49 -1.14 -6.14 14.79
C ASP A 49 -2.13 -6.82 13.84
N ARG A 50 -3.30 -6.22 13.64
CA ARG A 50 -4.31 -6.71 12.69
C ARG A 50 -4.31 -5.94 11.37
N ILE A 51 -3.48 -4.92 11.25
CA ILE A 51 -3.44 -4.07 10.05
C ILE A 51 -2.31 -4.54 9.14
N TYR A 52 -2.65 -4.85 7.92
CA TYR A 52 -1.69 -5.28 6.90
C TYR A 52 -1.73 -4.30 5.74
N CYS A 53 -0.56 -3.77 5.38
CA CYS A 53 -0.43 -2.79 4.30
C CYS A 53 0.32 -3.42 3.13
N TYR A 54 -0.24 -3.30 1.94
CA TYR A 54 0.36 -3.85 0.72
C TYR A 54 0.40 -2.82 -0.38
N GLY A 55 1.57 -2.64 -0.97
CA GLY A 55 1.72 -1.88 -2.20
C GLY A 55 1.72 -2.83 -3.38
N VAL A 56 0.87 -2.59 -4.35
CA VAL A 56 0.74 -3.45 -5.53
C VAL A 56 1.00 -2.63 -6.78
N ALA A 57 2.00 -3.06 -7.56
CA ALA A 57 2.30 -2.43 -8.83
C ALA A 57 1.92 -3.37 -9.97
N PHE A 58 1.41 -2.80 -11.04
CA PHE A 58 1.10 -3.58 -12.23
C PHE A 58 1.45 -2.80 -13.47
N LYS A 59 1.73 -3.54 -14.54
CA LYS A 59 2.08 -2.94 -15.81
C LYS A 59 0.80 -2.52 -16.53
N GLY A 60 0.73 -1.25 -16.87
CA GLY A 60 -0.42 -0.75 -17.60
C GLY A 60 -0.41 -1.22 -19.04
N LYS A 61 -1.58 -1.09 -19.66
CA LYS A 61 -1.72 -1.39 -21.08
C LYS A 61 -0.96 -0.36 -21.90
N GLN A 62 -0.11 -0.84 -22.77
CA GLN A 62 0.66 0.03 -23.67
C GLN A 62 -0.08 0.24 -24.96
#